data_9eda124187f510afe8d7c8ce32077ace
#
_entry.id   9eda124187f510afe8d7c8ce32077ace
#
_cell.length_a   1.000
_cell.length_b   1.000
_cell.length_c   1.000
_cell.angle_alpha   90.00
_cell.angle_beta   90.00
_cell.angle_gamma   90.00
#
_symmetry.space_group_name_H-M   'P 1'
#
loop_
_entity.id
_entity.type
_entity.pdbx_description
1 polymer ?
#
loop_
_entity_poly.entity_id
_entity_poly.type
_entity_poly.pdbx_seq_one_letter_code
_entity_poly.pdbx_strand_id
1 'polypeptide(L)'
;SQLFSSLNIVEASRFHAMNLIGNMERCVDAIVEAEQNLPSVGLIVLDDWCEPTGRIPSKSVKAVIDLKNRIKDSTTLLLISKAGTEVNSNEGAVKPRSEANLKEEGFHIWTLQETEQKTKILNNGEMKLEGKIVDSGFVL
;
A
#
# COMPACT_ATOMS: atom_id res chain seq x y z
N SER A 1 15.22 -6.57 -8.05
CA SER A 1 14.07 -7.23 -8.66
C SER A 1 14.08 -7.01 -10.16
N GLN A 2 13.51 -7.92 -10.93
CA GLN A 2 13.49 -7.83 -12.39
C GLN A 2 12.71 -6.62 -12.91
N LEU A 3 11.74 -6.11 -12.15
CA LEU A 3 10.99 -4.90 -12.49
C LEU A 3 11.89 -3.68 -12.64
N PHE A 4 12.90 -3.55 -11.79
CA PHE A 4 13.83 -2.42 -11.86
C PHE A 4 14.89 -2.56 -12.94
N SER A 5 15.21 -3.80 -13.38
CA SER A 5 16.18 -4.03 -14.45
C SER A 5 15.66 -3.60 -15.83
N SER A 6 14.36 -3.41 -15.98
CA SER A 6 13.74 -2.93 -17.22
C SER A 6 13.69 -1.40 -17.33
N LEU A 7 13.98 -0.67 -16.24
CA LEU A 7 13.96 0.78 -16.22
C LEU A 7 15.22 1.36 -16.88
N ASN A 8 15.04 2.40 -17.67
CA ASN A 8 16.19 3.18 -18.15
C ASN A 8 16.78 4.07 -17.03
N ILE A 9 17.93 4.66 -17.26
CA ILE A 9 18.63 5.49 -16.25
C ILE A 9 17.77 6.67 -15.77
N VAL A 10 17.03 7.30 -16.68
CA VAL A 10 16.16 8.45 -16.33
C VAL A 10 14.99 8.00 -15.48
N GLU A 11 14.36 6.87 -15.80
CA GLU A 11 13.28 6.29 -15.01
C GLU A 11 13.77 5.83 -13.63
N ALA A 12 14.92 5.15 -13.59
CA ALA A 12 15.51 4.72 -12.34
C ALA A 12 15.90 5.89 -11.42
N SER A 13 16.31 7.03 -11.98
CA SER A 13 16.66 8.23 -11.20
C SER A 13 15.45 8.88 -10.50
N ARG A 14 14.24 8.54 -10.92
CA ARG A 14 13.00 9.02 -10.30
C ARG A 14 12.52 8.15 -9.14
N PHE A 15 13.16 7.01 -8.93
CA PHE A 15 12.84 6.11 -7.84
C PHE A 15 13.70 6.43 -6.61
N HIS A 16 13.05 6.71 -5.49
CA HIS A 16 13.69 6.98 -4.21
C HIS A 16 13.19 5.96 -3.18
N ALA A 17 14.11 5.22 -2.58
CA ALA A 17 13.81 4.29 -1.50
C ALA A 17 14.28 4.86 -0.16
N MET A 18 13.44 4.80 0.84
CA MET A 18 13.74 5.19 2.21
C MET A 18 13.50 4.00 3.14
N ASN A 19 14.49 3.68 3.97
CA ASN A 19 14.30 2.72 5.05
C ASN A 19 14.04 3.52 6.33
N LEU A 20 12.79 3.51 6.79
CA LEU A 20 12.34 4.31 7.92
C LEU A 20 12.30 3.45 9.18
N ILE A 21 13.02 3.89 10.20
CA ILE A 21 13.11 3.23 11.51
C ILE A 21 12.56 4.17 12.56
N GLY A 22 11.69 3.66 13.42
CA GLY A 22 11.11 4.43 14.52
C GLY A 22 9.59 4.38 14.52
N ASN A 23 8.97 5.33 15.21
CA ASN A 23 7.53 5.41 15.24
C ASN A 23 6.98 5.99 13.90
N MET A 24 5.73 5.69 13.63
CA MET A 24 5.08 6.09 12.37
C MET A 24 4.99 7.61 12.22
N GLU A 25 4.84 8.36 13.30
CA GLU A 25 4.76 9.82 13.26
C GLU A 25 6.05 10.45 12.73
N ARG A 26 7.20 9.95 13.16
CA ARG A 26 8.52 10.39 12.64
C ARG A 26 8.73 9.97 11.19
N CYS A 27 8.27 8.77 10.83
CA CYS A 27 8.32 8.31 9.45
C CYS A 27 7.50 9.23 8.54
N VAL A 28 6.30 9.60 8.96
CA VAL A 28 5.43 10.52 8.22
C VAL A 28 6.09 11.89 8.04
N ASP A 29 6.69 12.46 9.09
CA ASP A 29 7.41 13.73 8.98
C ASP A 29 8.55 13.68 7.97
N ALA A 30 9.33 12.61 7.98
CA ALA A 30 10.41 12.40 7.01
C ALA A 30 9.90 12.27 5.57
N ILE A 31 8.79 11.56 5.36
CA ILE A 31 8.17 11.39 4.04
C ILE A 31 7.64 12.73 3.52
N VAL A 32 6.94 13.49 4.35
CA VAL A 32 6.41 14.81 3.97
C VAL A 32 7.56 15.76 3.60
N GLU A 33 8.63 15.77 4.38
CA GLU A 33 9.82 16.57 4.08
C GLU A 33 10.44 16.16 2.73
N ALA A 34 10.60 14.86 2.48
CA ALA A 34 11.12 14.36 1.22
C ALA A 34 10.22 14.74 0.03
N GLU A 35 8.90 14.61 0.17
CA GLU A 35 7.93 14.97 -0.86
C GLU A 35 7.98 16.46 -1.19
N GLN A 36 8.18 17.32 -0.20
CA GLN A 36 8.29 18.76 -0.39
C GLN A 36 9.61 19.18 -1.08
N ASN A 37 10.67 18.44 -0.86
CA ASN A 37 12.02 18.75 -1.40
C ASN A 37 12.30 18.10 -2.76
N LEU A 38 11.55 17.08 -3.14
CA LEU A 38 11.66 16.45 -4.45
C LEU A 38 10.78 17.16 -5.48
N PRO A 39 11.23 17.31 -6.76
CA PRO A 39 10.54 18.17 -7.75
C PRO A 39 9.27 17.56 -8.23
N SER A 40 8.75 16.55 -8.17
CA SER A 40 7.50 16.01 -8.74
C SER A 40 7.22 14.58 -8.26
N VAL A 41 6.77 14.47 -7.03
CA VAL A 41 6.39 13.16 -6.49
C VAL A 41 4.97 12.82 -6.95
N GLY A 42 4.83 11.79 -7.78
CA GLY A 42 3.52 11.31 -8.25
C GLY A 42 2.96 10.18 -7.40
N LEU A 43 3.82 9.40 -6.76
CA LEU A 43 3.42 8.23 -5.97
C LEU A 43 4.32 8.05 -4.75
N ILE A 44 3.69 7.85 -3.61
CA ILE A 44 4.35 7.41 -2.38
C ILE A 44 3.80 6.02 -2.04
N VAL A 45 4.70 5.06 -1.83
CA VAL A 45 4.33 3.70 -1.40
C VAL A 45 4.86 3.48 0.01
N LEU A 46 3.97 3.16 0.94
CA LEU A 46 4.30 2.65 2.26
C LEU A 46 4.09 1.15 2.29
N ASP A 47 5.18 0.41 2.16
CA ASP A 47 5.16 -1.04 2.23
C ASP A 47 5.25 -1.50 3.69
N ASP A 48 4.47 -2.53 4.04
CA ASP A 48 4.37 -3.05 5.41
C ASP A 48 4.09 -1.93 6.46
N TRP A 49 3.15 -1.02 6.16
CA TRP A 49 2.85 0.11 7.02
C TRP A 49 2.32 -0.27 8.42
N CYS A 50 1.86 -1.49 8.59
CA CYS A 50 1.38 -2.01 9.88
C CYS A 50 1.70 -3.50 10.02
N GLU A 51 1.67 -3.97 11.25
CA GLU A 51 1.86 -5.39 11.56
C GLU A 51 0.77 -6.25 10.91
N PRO A 52 1.10 -7.46 10.45
CA PRO A 52 0.15 -8.35 9.77
C PRO A 52 -0.95 -8.89 10.71
N THR A 53 -0.71 -8.90 12.00
CA THR A 53 -1.63 -9.42 13.02
C THR A 53 -1.70 -8.49 14.23
N GLY A 54 -2.70 -8.71 15.07
CA GLY A 54 -2.88 -7.92 16.27
C GLY A 54 -3.56 -6.57 16.01
N ARG A 55 -3.70 -5.79 17.06
CA ARG A 55 -4.32 -4.47 16.97
C ARG A 55 -3.30 -3.44 16.47
N ILE A 56 -3.66 -2.70 15.44
CA ILE A 56 -2.85 -1.56 14.99
C ILE A 56 -2.99 -0.43 16.00
N PRO A 57 -1.89 0.15 16.51
CA PRO A 57 -1.96 1.30 17.39
C PRO A 57 -2.73 2.46 16.72
N SER A 58 -3.63 3.09 17.46
CA SER A 58 -4.42 4.22 16.94
C SER A 58 -3.54 5.37 16.45
N LYS A 59 -2.38 5.56 17.05
CA LYS A 59 -1.38 6.55 16.61
C LYS A 59 -0.85 6.26 15.21
N SER A 60 -0.64 4.99 14.87
CA SER A 60 -0.17 4.60 13.52
C SER A 60 -1.23 4.87 12.46
N VAL A 61 -2.50 4.57 12.76
CA VAL A 61 -3.61 4.88 11.85
C VAL A 61 -3.75 6.39 11.65
N LYS A 62 -3.71 7.16 12.73
CA LYS A 62 -3.74 8.63 12.67
C LYS A 62 -2.57 9.21 11.89
N ALA A 63 -1.39 8.62 12.02
CA ALA A 63 -0.21 9.08 11.30
C ALA A 63 -0.33 8.91 9.78
N VAL A 64 -0.86 7.78 9.29
CA VAL A 64 -1.06 7.60 7.84
C VAL A 64 -2.19 8.47 7.30
N ILE A 65 -3.20 8.76 8.10
CA ILE A 65 -4.25 9.74 7.76
C ILE A 65 -3.65 11.14 7.68
N ASP A 66 -2.82 11.52 8.63
CA ASP A 66 -2.08 12.78 8.63
C ASP A 66 -1.18 12.90 7.39
N LEU A 67 -0.48 11.83 7.02
CA LEU A 67 0.32 11.80 5.81
C LEU A 67 -0.52 12.12 4.57
N LYS A 68 -1.67 11.45 4.41
CA LYS A 68 -2.61 11.71 3.31
C LYS A 68 -3.00 13.18 3.24
N ASN A 69 -3.24 13.83 4.39
CA ASN A 69 -3.69 15.21 4.45
C ASN A 69 -2.57 16.24 4.22
N ARG A 70 -1.31 15.86 4.42
CA ARG A 70 -0.13 16.74 4.33
C ARG A 70 0.57 16.71 2.99
N ILE A 71 0.45 15.62 2.23
CA ILE A 71 1.03 15.52 0.90
C ILE A 71 0.21 16.32 -0.13
N LYS A 72 0.81 16.64 -1.26
CA LYS A 72 0.16 17.37 -2.35
C LYS A 72 -0.99 16.55 -2.95
N ASP A 73 -2.04 17.21 -3.41
CA ASP A 73 -3.18 16.57 -4.07
C ASP A 73 -2.79 15.79 -5.34
N SER A 74 -1.69 16.21 -5.98
CA SER A 74 -1.13 15.52 -7.15
C SER A 74 -0.35 14.25 -6.82
N THR A 75 -0.09 13.98 -5.53
CA THR A 75 0.64 12.80 -5.07
C THR A 75 -0.34 11.71 -4.65
N THR A 76 -0.22 10.53 -5.21
CA THR A 76 -0.98 9.35 -4.80
C THR A 76 -0.27 8.65 -3.64
N LEU A 77 -1.00 8.29 -2.60
CA LEU A 77 -0.51 7.49 -1.48
C LEU A 77 -1.03 6.06 -1.60
N LEU A 78 -0.12 5.10 -1.64
CA LEU A 78 -0.43 3.66 -1.64
C LEU A 78 0.09 3.02 -0.35
N LEU A 79 -0.82 2.48 0.44
CA LEU A 79 -0.50 1.72 1.65
C LEU A 79 -0.58 0.22 1.34
N ILE A 80 0.47 -0.51 1.60
CA ILE A 80 0.52 -1.96 1.40
C ILE A 80 0.68 -2.64 2.76
N SER A 81 -0.16 -3.62 3.04
CA SER A 81 -0.04 -4.46 4.22
C SER A 81 -0.53 -5.88 3.93
N LYS A 82 -0.08 -6.82 4.72
CA LYS A 82 -0.68 -8.13 4.76
C LYS A 82 -2.09 -8.01 5.35
N ALA A 83 -3.04 -8.74 4.79
CA ALA A 83 -4.40 -8.78 5.30
C ALA A 83 -4.61 -9.98 6.20
N GLY A 84 -5.54 -9.84 7.16
CA GLY A 84 -6.04 -10.97 7.94
C GLY A 84 -7.06 -11.81 7.16
N THR A 85 -7.44 -12.94 7.72
CA THR A 85 -8.57 -13.74 7.24
C THR A 85 -9.73 -13.60 8.22
N GLU A 86 -10.96 -13.55 7.71
CA GLU A 86 -12.15 -13.61 8.56
C GLU A 86 -12.30 -15.03 9.13
N VAL A 87 -12.30 -15.13 10.46
CA VAL A 87 -12.35 -16.40 11.20
C VAL A 87 -13.66 -17.17 10.97
N ASN A 88 -14.73 -16.50 10.58
CA ASN A 88 -16.08 -17.06 10.44
C ASN A 88 -16.55 -17.20 8.99
N SER A 89 -15.72 -16.95 8.00
CA SER A 89 -16.11 -17.18 6.61
C SER A 89 -15.65 -18.55 6.14
N ASN A 90 -16.58 -19.32 5.58
CA ASN A 90 -16.29 -20.63 4.98
C ASN A 90 -15.41 -20.52 3.71
N GLU A 91 -15.15 -19.31 3.22
CA GLU A 91 -14.42 -19.02 1.99
C GLU A 91 -13.05 -18.38 2.21
N GLY A 92 -12.61 -18.22 3.47
CA GLY A 92 -11.32 -17.58 3.78
C GLY A 92 -11.24 -16.12 3.29
N ALA A 93 -12.32 -15.36 3.47
CA ALA A 93 -12.38 -13.96 3.02
C ALA A 93 -11.24 -13.12 3.61
N VAL A 94 -10.61 -12.34 2.75
CA VAL A 94 -9.52 -11.43 3.13
C VAL A 94 -10.12 -10.24 3.89
N LYS A 95 -9.59 -9.98 5.07
CA LYS A 95 -9.98 -8.81 5.88
C LYS A 95 -8.87 -7.76 5.84
N PRO A 96 -9.09 -6.63 5.15
CA PRO A 96 -8.13 -5.52 5.13
C PRO A 96 -7.88 -4.95 6.51
N ARG A 97 -6.67 -4.49 6.76
CA ARG A 97 -6.27 -3.88 8.04
C ARG A 97 -6.84 -2.45 8.15
N SER A 98 -7.48 -2.15 9.29
CA SER A 98 -8.12 -0.83 9.55
C SER A 98 -9.10 -0.38 8.47
N GLU A 99 -9.79 -1.30 7.81
CA GLU A 99 -10.65 -1.01 6.66
C GLU A 99 -11.67 0.11 6.93
N ALA A 100 -12.42 0.01 8.03
CA ALA A 100 -13.46 0.99 8.35
C ALA A 100 -12.89 2.40 8.53
N ASN A 101 -11.81 2.54 9.30
CA ASN A 101 -11.19 3.84 9.56
C ASN A 101 -10.61 4.46 8.28
N LEU A 102 -9.95 3.64 7.46
CA LEU A 102 -9.36 4.13 6.22
C LEU A 102 -10.42 4.52 5.19
N LYS A 103 -11.48 3.74 5.05
CA LYS A 103 -12.61 4.10 4.16
C LYS A 103 -13.30 5.40 4.58
N GLU A 104 -13.52 5.58 5.88
CA GLU A 104 -14.11 6.81 6.41
C GLU A 104 -13.28 8.05 6.06
N GLU A 105 -11.97 7.90 5.99
CA GLU A 105 -11.02 8.95 5.59
C GLU A 105 -10.79 9.05 4.07
N GLY A 106 -11.57 8.33 3.28
CA GLY A 106 -11.55 8.42 1.81
C GLY A 106 -10.53 7.53 1.12
N PHE A 107 -9.94 6.56 1.81
CA PHE A 107 -9.09 5.56 1.15
C PHE A 107 -9.94 4.55 0.37
N HIS A 108 -9.46 4.19 -0.80
CA HIS A 108 -9.99 3.07 -1.58
C HIS A 108 -9.26 1.79 -1.19
N ILE A 109 -10.01 0.75 -0.85
CA ILE A 109 -9.44 -0.50 -0.37
C ILE A 109 -9.43 -1.52 -1.50
N TRP A 110 -8.27 -2.06 -1.78
CA TRP A 110 -8.06 -3.14 -2.73
C TRP A 110 -7.50 -4.35 -1.99
N THR A 111 -7.93 -5.54 -2.38
CA THR A 111 -7.39 -6.79 -1.86
C THR A 111 -6.78 -7.62 -2.98
N LEU A 112 -5.69 -8.30 -2.66
CA LEU A 112 -5.05 -9.27 -3.52
C LEU A 112 -4.97 -10.60 -2.77
N GLN A 113 -5.68 -11.61 -3.27
CA GLN A 113 -5.79 -12.92 -2.63
C GLN A 113 -5.32 -14.02 -3.56
N GLU A 114 -4.58 -14.99 -3.03
CA GLU A 114 -4.24 -16.20 -3.77
C GLU A 114 -5.37 -17.21 -3.69
N THR A 115 -5.69 -17.83 -4.83
CA THR A 115 -6.63 -18.93 -4.93
C THR A 115 -5.93 -20.29 -4.74
N GLU A 116 -6.71 -21.35 -4.53
CA GLU A 116 -6.20 -22.72 -4.47
C GLU A 116 -5.45 -23.15 -5.75
N GLN A 117 -5.81 -22.56 -6.88
CA GLN A 117 -5.19 -22.82 -8.20
C GLN A 117 -3.95 -21.95 -8.45
N LYS A 118 -3.43 -21.28 -7.42
CA LYS A 118 -2.28 -20.36 -7.49
C LYS A 118 -2.44 -19.19 -8.46
N THR A 119 -3.68 -18.80 -8.74
CA THR A 119 -3.99 -17.52 -9.37
C THR A 119 -4.21 -16.44 -8.30
N LYS A 120 -4.22 -15.18 -8.70
CA LYS A 120 -4.49 -14.06 -7.80
C LYS A 120 -5.80 -13.40 -8.18
N ILE A 121 -6.59 -13.05 -7.19
CA ILE A 121 -7.79 -12.24 -7.37
C ILE A 121 -7.52 -10.85 -6.83
N LEU A 122 -7.59 -9.85 -7.70
CA LEU A 122 -7.55 -8.44 -7.35
C LEU A 122 -8.99 -7.94 -7.25
N ASN A 123 -9.35 -7.39 -6.11
CA ASN A 123 -10.71 -6.90 -5.81
C ASN A 123 -10.64 -5.47 -5.26
N ASN A 124 -11.33 -4.53 -5.91
CA ASN A 124 -11.42 -3.14 -5.46
C ASN A 124 -12.77 -2.77 -4.83
N GLY A 125 -13.62 -3.77 -4.57
CA GLY A 125 -14.98 -3.58 -4.04
C GLY A 125 -16.07 -3.52 -5.11
N GLU A 126 -15.74 -3.09 -6.33
CA GLU A 126 -16.67 -2.99 -7.46
C GLU A 126 -16.40 -4.07 -8.50
N MET A 127 -15.15 -4.42 -8.71
CA MET A 127 -14.66 -5.30 -9.76
C MET A 127 -13.69 -6.32 -9.19
N LYS A 128 -13.76 -7.54 -9.70
CA LYS A 128 -12.81 -8.62 -9.42
C LYS A 128 -12.10 -9.02 -10.70
N LEU A 129 -10.77 -9.05 -10.65
CA LEU A 129 -9.93 -9.51 -11.74
C LEU A 129 -9.13 -10.72 -11.26
N GLU A 130 -9.19 -11.81 -12.01
CA GLU A 130 -8.38 -13.00 -11.74
C GLU A 130 -7.23 -13.08 -12.75
N GLY A 131 -6.03 -13.33 -12.27
CA GLY A 131 -4.86 -13.40 -13.12
C GLY A 131 -3.68 -14.05 -12.41
N LYS A 132 -2.50 -13.88 -12.97
CA LYS A 132 -1.24 -14.37 -12.42
C LYS A 132 -0.25 -13.23 -12.26
N ILE A 133 0.57 -13.33 -11.23
CA ILE A 133 1.72 -12.45 -11.11
C ILE A 133 2.90 -13.14 -11.80
N VAL A 134 3.43 -12.47 -12.79
CA VAL A 134 4.62 -12.87 -13.54
C VAL A 134 5.69 -11.77 -13.41
N ASP A 135 6.86 -11.98 -13.99
CA ASP A 135 7.98 -11.02 -13.90
C ASP A 135 7.63 -9.61 -14.40
N SER A 136 6.72 -9.52 -15.36
CA SER A 136 6.24 -8.25 -15.91
C SER A 136 5.07 -7.60 -15.13
N GLY A 137 4.55 -8.27 -14.10
CA GLY A 137 3.45 -7.78 -13.26
C GLY A 137 2.24 -8.70 -13.25
N PHE A 138 1.06 -8.11 -13.04
CA PHE A 138 -0.22 -8.83 -13.00
C PHE A 138 -0.77 -9.00 -14.41
N VAL A 139 -1.04 -10.24 -14.81
CA VAL A 139 -1.54 -10.61 -16.14
C VAL A 139 -2.85 -11.38 -15.98
N LEU A 140 -3.87 -10.96 -16.72
CA LEU A 140 -5.19 -11.60 -16.76
C LEU A 140 -5.15 -12.94 -17.50
#